data_495ca23acd73a52bb93698fc56099da9
#
_entry.id   495ca23acd73a52bb93698fc56099da9
#
_cell.length_a   1.000
_cell.length_b   1.000
_cell.length_c   1.000
_cell.angle_alpha   90.00
_cell.angle_beta   90.00
_cell.angle_gamma   90.00
#
_symmetry.space_group_name_H-M   'P 1'
#
loop_
_entity.id
_entity.type
_entity.pdbx_description
1 polymer ?
#
loop_
_entity_poly.entity_id
_entity_poly.type
_entity_poly.pdbx_seq_one_letter_code
_entity_poly.pdbx_strand_id
1 'polypeptide(L)'
;MTIRICKNEGCKDKTGNCLSPGSDNLSIQCVGPWVEDKYFFLERYLNASCEARRMFSDKGNAVFIDLFSGPGKCIIKHIQKEIDSGGMRALQREEAPFNEYYYFDISKTNKEALEKRTIGKTGVHIEEGDSNILIDKLVSVLLKKPYRYHFAFVDPFGPDGLKFETLRSLAKLDRMDMLIHFPIGAIKRNLKNWIKSKNTILDNFLETELWREALKNASQGETFRVLIDIFKKQLESIGYPEEGLKMVASGNNIYAGLPAVSIKNTKEVDLYVLILASKHKLAQKIWNSVIKASPNGQKTLF
;
A
#
# COMPACT_ATOMS: atom_id res chain seq x y z
N MET A 1 -10.91 20.63 -26.86
CA MET A 1 -10.27 19.93 -25.72
C MET A 1 -9.42 20.92 -24.97
N THR A 2 -9.80 21.33 -23.79
CA THR A 2 -9.00 22.24 -22.97
C THR A 2 -7.80 21.47 -22.43
N ILE A 3 -6.58 21.88 -22.80
CA ILE A 3 -5.35 21.28 -22.30
C ILE A 3 -5.31 21.49 -20.79
N ARG A 4 -5.35 20.40 -20.05
CA ARG A 4 -5.28 20.38 -18.60
C ARG A 4 -3.88 20.74 -18.15
N ILE A 5 -3.67 21.91 -17.60
CA ILE A 5 -2.37 22.33 -17.06
C ILE A 5 -2.32 21.91 -15.59
N CYS A 6 -1.63 20.82 -15.28
CA CYS A 6 -1.31 20.44 -13.91
C CYS A 6 -0.22 21.38 -13.38
N LYS A 7 -0.63 22.43 -12.66
CA LYS A 7 0.30 23.37 -12.02
C LYS A 7 0.90 22.68 -10.78
N ASN A 8 2.19 22.91 -10.50
CA ASN A 8 2.94 22.26 -9.43
C ASN A 8 2.42 22.54 -8.00
N GLU A 9 1.68 23.62 -7.81
CA GLU A 9 1.12 24.05 -6.54
C GLU A 9 -0.34 24.42 -6.70
N GLY A 10 -1.18 24.04 -5.71
CA GLY A 10 -2.59 24.40 -5.69
C GLY A 10 -3.49 23.63 -6.67
N CYS A 11 -3.03 22.52 -7.26
CA CYS A 11 -3.86 21.72 -8.17
C CYS A 11 -4.60 20.57 -7.50
N LYS A 12 -4.48 20.43 -6.18
CA LYS A 12 -5.12 19.38 -5.38
C LYS A 12 -6.09 19.96 -4.36
N ASP A 13 -7.14 19.22 -4.09
CA ASP A 13 -7.97 19.41 -2.92
C ASP A 13 -7.33 18.80 -1.66
N LYS A 14 -8.06 18.85 -0.53
CA LYS A 14 -7.61 18.32 0.75
C LYS A 14 -7.49 16.78 0.77
N THR A 15 -8.18 16.10 -0.14
CA THR A 15 -8.16 14.64 -0.28
C THR A 15 -7.08 14.14 -1.25
N GLY A 16 -6.31 15.05 -1.85
CA GLY A 16 -5.27 14.74 -2.82
C GLY A 16 -5.78 14.58 -4.25
N ASN A 17 -7.06 14.82 -4.50
CA ASN A 17 -7.64 14.78 -5.84
C ASN A 17 -7.24 16.03 -6.64
N CYS A 18 -7.19 15.87 -7.95
CA CYS A 18 -7.02 16.99 -8.86
C CYS A 18 -8.27 17.86 -8.86
N LEU A 19 -8.12 19.19 -8.82
CA LEU A 19 -9.24 20.13 -8.91
C LEU A 19 -10.00 20.03 -10.24
N SER A 20 -9.37 19.50 -11.27
CA SER A 20 -10.03 19.21 -12.54
C SER A 20 -10.39 17.72 -12.63
N PRO A 21 -11.56 17.34 -13.15
CA PRO A 21 -11.98 15.95 -13.28
C PRO A 21 -11.14 15.17 -14.30
N GLY A 22 -11.21 13.86 -14.31
CA GLY A 22 -10.64 12.97 -15.32
C GLY A 22 -11.26 13.14 -16.70
N SER A 23 -10.74 12.41 -17.70
CA SER A 23 -11.28 12.37 -19.06
C SER A 23 -12.72 11.83 -19.11
N ASP A 24 -13.12 11.09 -18.09
CA ASP A 24 -14.46 10.55 -17.86
C ASP A 24 -15.36 11.50 -17.04
N ASN A 25 -14.96 12.73 -16.80
CA ASN A 25 -15.63 13.73 -15.97
C ASN A 25 -15.84 13.33 -14.49
N LEU A 26 -15.10 12.34 -13.99
CA LEU A 26 -15.12 11.93 -12.60
C LEU A 26 -13.90 12.44 -11.84
N SER A 27 -13.97 12.42 -10.51
CA SER A 27 -12.84 12.74 -9.64
C SER A 27 -11.63 11.87 -10.00
N ILE A 28 -10.43 12.45 -9.97
CA ILE A 28 -9.17 11.76 -10.28
C ILE A 28 -8.08 12.20 -9.31
N GLN A 29 -7.29 11.24 -8.81
CA GLN A 29 -6.23 11.52 -7.86
C GLN A 29 -4.99 12.07 -8.55
N CYS A 30 -4.39 13.14 -8.00
CA CYS A 30 -3.17 13.72 -8.55
C CYS A 30 -1.94 13.12 -7.88
N VAL A 31 -1.11 12.43 -8.64
CA VAL A 31 0.06 11.66 -8.14
C VAL A 31 1.37 12.08 -8.79
N GLY A 32 2.49 11.68 -8.19
CA GLY A 32 3.81 11.85 -8.79
C GLY A 32 4.19 10.68 -9.70
N PRO A 33 5.24 10.81 -10.53
CA PRO A 33 5.67 9.77 -11.47
C PRO A 33 6.01 8.43 -10.81
N TRP A 34 6.50 8.45 -9.58
CA TRP A 34 6.86 7.26 -8.79
C TRP A 34 5.70 6.32 -8.48
N VAL A 35 4.46 6.71 -8.77
CA VAL A 35 3.29 5.84 -8.62
C VAL A 35 3.34 4.66 -9.59
N GLU A 36 3.94 4.83 -10.77
CA GLU A 36 4.09 3.75 -11.76
C GLU A 36 4.99 2.63 -11.20
N ASP A 37 6.08 2.98 -10.50
CA ASP A 37 6.95 1.99 -9.84
C ASP A 37 6.19 1.20 -8.76
N LYS A 38 5.37 1.88 -7.96
CA LYS A 38 4.52 1.23 -6.95
C LYS A 38 3.58 0.21 -7.58
N TYR A 39 2.88 0.61 -8.62
CA TYR A 39 1.94 -0.27 -9.30
C TYR A 39 2.64 -1.37 -10.09
N PHE A 40 3.83 -1.13 -10.61
CA PHE A 40 4.67 -2.17 -11.20
C PHE A 40 4.93 -3.32 -10.21
N PHE A 41 5.33 -3.02 -8.96
CA PHE A 41 5.59 -4.04 -7.95
C PHE A 41 4.30 -4.74 -7.50
N LEU A 42 3.19 -4.02 -7.37
CA LEU A 42 1.88 -4.61 -7.08
C LEU A 42 1.48 -5.60 -8.18
N GLU A 43 1.46 -5.18 -9.45
CA GLU A 43 1.07 -6.01 -10.59
C GLU A 43 1.99 -7.21 -10.74
N ARG A 44 3.30 -7.00 -10.57
CA ARG A 44 4.28 -8.08 -10.67
C ARG A 44 4.09 -9.12 -9.57
N TYR A 45 3.78 -8.71 -8.35
CA TYR A 45 3.44 -9.66 -7.29
C TYR A 45 2.14 -10.42 -7.58
N LEU A 46 1.11 -9.72 -8.02
CA LEU A 46 -0.16 -10.34 -8.40
C LEU A 46 -0.01 -11.32 -9.58
N ASN A 47 0.89 -11.02 -10.53
CA ASN A 47 1.23 -11.93 -11.64
C ASN A 47 1.97 -13.17 -11.11
N ALA A 48 3.05 -12.96 -10.36
CA ALA A 48 3.89 -14.05 -9.89
C ALA A 48 3.19 -14.98 -8.87
N SER A 49 2.18 -14.47 -8.15
CA SER A 49 1.35 -15.24 -7.21
C SER A 49 0.09 -15.86 -7.86
N CYS A 50 -0.08 -15.71 -9.18
CA CYS A 50 -1.27 -16.14 -9.91
C CYS A 50 -1.64 -17.59 -9.65
N GLU A 51 -0.71 -18.53 -9.82
CA GLU A 51 -0.98 -19.97 -9.63
C GLU A 51 -1.36 -20.32 -8.18
N ALA A 52 -0.68 -19.71 -7.20
CA ALA A 52 -1.03 -19.90 -5.79
C ALA A 52 -2.44 -19.36 -5.48
N ARG A 53 -2.80 -18.22 -6.08
CA ARG A 53 -4.12 -17.61 -5.91
C ARG A 53 -5.22 -18.37 -6.63
N ARG A 54 -4.94 -19.00 -7.78
CA ARG A 54 -5.90 -19.80 -8.56
C ARG A 54 -6.55 -20.90 -7.71
N MET A 55 -5.83 -21.50 -6.81
CA MET A 55 -6.37 -22.50 -5.88
C MET A 55 -7.55 -21.98 -5.05
N PHE A 56 -7.64 -20.68 -4.84
CA PHE A 56 -8.71 -20.00 -4.10
C PHE A 56 -9.72 -19.35 -5.04
N SER A 57 -9.24 -18.68 -6.08
CA SER A 57 -10.04 -17.98 -7.07
C SER A 57 -11.06 -18.90 -7.74
N ASP A 58 -10.65 -20.09 -8.19
CA ASP A 58 -11.51 -21.07 -8.85
C ASP A 58 -12.63 -21.61 -7.92
N LYS A 59 -12.49 -21.41 -6.61
CA LYS A 59 -13.46 -21.81 -5.59
C LYS A 59 -14.28 -20.64 -5.04
N GLY A 60 -14.17 -19.44 -5.62
CA GLY A 60 -14.84 -18.25 -5.10
C GLY A 60 -14.26 -17.70 -3.80
N ASN A 61 -12.99 -18.01 -3.47
CA ASN A 61 -12.40 -17.78 -2.16
C ASN A 61 -11.21 -16.82 -2.16
N ALA A 62 -10.99 -16.02 -3.20
CA ALA A 62 -9.96 -15.00 -3.25
C ALA A 62 -10.56 -13.60 -2.99
N VAL A 63 -10.02 -12.87 -2.03
CA VAL A 63 -10.51 -11.55 -1.58
C VAL A 63 -9.41 -10.51 -1.70
N PHE A 64 -9.72 -9.38 -2.34
CA PHE A 64 -8.86 -8.20 -2.42
C PHE A 64 -9.42 -7.09 -1.52
N ILE A 65 -8.56 -6.41 -0.77
CA ILE A 65 -8.93 -5.31 0.12
C ILE A 65 -8.03 -4.12 -0.19
N ASP A 66 -8.61 -2.96 -0.48
CA ASP A 66 -7.89 -1.71 -0.66
C ASP A 66 -8.38 -0.70 0.38
N LEU A 67 -7.52 -0.37 1.33
CA LEU A 67 -7.89 0.51 2.46
C LEU A 67 -7.91 2.00 2.09
N PHE A 68 -7.35 2.35 0.93
CA PHE A 68 -7.18 3.75 0.48
C PHE A 68 -7.42 3.83 -1.03
N SER A 69 -8.57 3.35 -1.48
CA SER A 69 -8.84 3.05 -2.89
C SER A 69 -8.83 4.27 -3.81
N GLY A 70 -9.04 5.46 -3.25
CA GLY A 70 -9.18 6.67 -4.04
C GLY A 70 -10.36 6.61 -5.02
N PRO A 71 -10.38 7.48 -6.02
CA PRO A 71 -11.44 7.50 -7.03
C PRO A 71 -11.30 6.42 -8.12
N GLY A 72 -10.32 5.53 -8.06
CA GLY A 72 -10.07 4.47 -9.04
C GLY A 72 -9.15 4.87 -10.20
N LYS A 73 -8.92 6.16 -10.43
CA LYS A 73 -7.95 6.67 -11.42
C LYS A 73 -7.04 7.73 -10.84
N CYS A 74 -5.83 7.78 -11.38
CA CYS A 74 -4.82 8.78 -11.04
C CYS A 74 -4.38 9.56 -12.29
N ILE A 75 -3.97 10.81 -12.11
CA ILE A 75 -3.27 11.59 -13.12
C ILE A 75 -1.84 11.85 -12.67
N ILE A 76 -0.86 11.46 -13.49
CA ILE A 76 0.55 11.69 -13.20
C ILE A 76 0.89 13.16 -13.52
N LYS A 77 1.40 13.86 -12.50
CA LYS A 77 1.86 15.24 -12.66
C LYS A 77 2.91 15.34 -13.77
N HIS A 78 2.97 16.52 -14.39
CA HIS A 78 3.92 16.93 -15.43
C HIS A 78 3.70 16.26 -16.79
N ILE A 79 3.41 14.95 -16.86
CA ILE A 79 3.14 14.25 -18.12
C ILE A 79 1.66 14.13 -18.44
N GLN A 80 0.79 14.46 -17.47
CA GLN A 80 -0.67 14.46 -17.58
C GLN A 80 -1.27 13.13 -18.08
N LYS A 81 -0.59 12.04 -17.79
CA LYS A 81 -1.02 10.70 -18.12
C LYS A 81 -2.03 10.20 -17.08
N GLU A 82 -3.22 9.85 -17.52
CA GLU A 82 -4.20 9.14 -16.69
C GLU A 82 -3.85 7.66 -16.64
N ILE A 83 -3.94 7.08 -15.45
CA ILE A 83 -3.70 5.66 -15.19
C ILE A 83 -4.72 5.14 -14.18
N ASP A 84 -4.97 3.85 -14.20
CA ASP A 84 -5.79 3.19 -13.19
C ASP A 84 -5.05 3.09 -11.86
N SER A 85 -5.80 3.22 -10.74
CA SER A 85 -5.28 3.02 -9.37
C SER A 85 -4.90 1.55 -9.13
N GLY A 86 -4.18 1.29 -8.04
CA GLY A 86 -3.79 -0.07 -7.67
C GLY A 86 -4.99 -1.02 -7.53
N GLY A 87 -6.07 -0.56 -6.92
CA GLY A 87 -7.31 -1.34 -6.77
C GLY A 87 -7.98 -1.65 -8.10
N MET A 88 -8.04 -0.68 -9.03
CA MET A 88 -8.59 -0.91 -10.36
C MET A 88 -7.74 -1.88 -11.19
N ARG A 89 -6.41 -1.83 -11.08
CA ARG A 89 -5.50 -2.77 -11.72
C ARG A 89 -5.70 -4.20 -11.21
N ALA A 90 -5.96 -4.36 -9.91
CA ALA A 90 -6.31 -5.65 -9.34
C ALA A 90 -7.67 -6.18 -9.85
N LEU A 91 -8.68 -5.30 -10.01
CA LEU A 91 -10.01 -5.63 -10.49
C LEU A 91 -10.05 -6.05 -11.98
N GLN A 92 -9.15 -5.49 -12.80
CA GLN A 92 -9.08 -5.76 -14.24
C GLN A 92 -8.30 -7.02 -14.58
N ARG A 93 -7.79 -7.75 -13.60
CA ARG A 93 -7.03 -8.97 -13.85
C ARG A 93 -7.93 -10.11 -14.31
N GLU A 94 -7.56 -10.74 -15.41
CA GLU A 94 -8.26 -11.89 -15.98
C GLU A 94 -7.75 -13.22 -15.41
N GLU A 95 -6.43 -13.30 -15.18
CA GLU A 95 -5.80 -14.50 -14.63
C GLU A 95 -5.91 -14.59 -13.13
N ALA A 96 -6.54 -15.66 -12.63
CA ALA A 96 -6.83 -15.91 -11.23
C ALA A 96 -7.39 -14.63 -10.54
N PRO A 97 -8.53 -14.08 -11.01
CA PRO A 97 -9.10 -12.86 -10.46
C PRO A 97 -9.45 -13.05 -8.98
N PHE A 98 -9.56 -11.97 -8.25
CA PHE A 98 -10.22 -12.04 -6.96
C PHE A 98 -11.73 -12.17 -7.18
N ASN A 99 -12.41 -12.78 -6.23
CA ASN A 99 -13.85 -13.02 -6.31
C ASN A 99 -14.65 -11.93 -5.59
N GLU A 100 -14.04 -11.34 -4.56
CA GLU A 100 -14.60 -10.21 -3.84
C GLU A 100 -13.54 -9.12 -3.70
N TYR A 101 -13.96 -7.85 -3.86
CA TYR A 101 -13.13 -6.66 -3.76
C TYR A 101 -13.76 -5.72 -2.77
N TYR A 102 -13.04 -5.34 -1.73
CA TYR A 102 -13.47 -4.39 -0.70
C TYR A 102 -12.63 -3.12 -0.80
N TYR A 103 -13.27 -2.02 -1.12
CA TYR A 103 -12.65 -0.71 -1.30
C TYR A 103 -13.12 0.25 -0.23
N PHE A 104 -12.18 0.96 0.39
CA PHE A 104 -12.48 1.98 1.39
C PHE A 104 -11.87 3.31 0.97
N ASP A 105 -12.64 4.37 1.13
CA ASP A 105 -12.15 5.74 1.01
C ASP A 105 -12.96 6.67 1.93
N ILE A 106 -12.26 7.61 2.57
CA ILE A 106 -12.91 8.58 3.46
C ILE A 106 -13.71 9.64 2.69
N SER A 107 -13.44 9.81 1.40
CA SER A 107 -14.06 10.82 0.55
C SER A 107 -15.28 10.25 -0.18
N LYS A 108 -16.44 10.82 0.09
CA LYS A 108 -17.67 10.52 -0.66
C LYS A 108 -17.49 10.70 -2.17
N THR A 109 -16.80 11.75 -2.59
CA THR A 109 -16.53 12.01 -4.01
C THR A 109 -15.68 10.91 -4.65
N ASN A 110 -14.71 10.34 -3.91
CA ASN A 110 -13.92 9.21 -4.37
C ASN A 110 -14.77 7.96 -4.51
N LYS A 111 -15.58 7.67 -3.49
CA LYS A 111 -16.52 6.55 -3.51
C LYS A 111 -17.44 6.62 -4.74
N GLU A 112 -18.12 7.74 -4.94
CA GLU A 112 -19.03 7.94 -6.08
C GLU A 112 -18.34 7.78 -7.43
N ALA A 113 -17.10 8.26 -7.56
CA ALA A 113 -16.32 8.09 -8.78
C ALA A 113 -15.92 6.62 -9.00
N LEU A 114 -15.51 5.92 -7.94
CA LEU A 114 -15.14 4.51 -8.01
C LEU A 114 -16.35 3.64 -8.32
N GLU A 115 -17.51 3.89 -7.71
CA GLU A 115 -18.76 3.20 -8.02
C GLU A 115 -19.12 3.29 -9.51
N LYS A 116 -19.03 4.48 -10.10
CA LYS A 116 -19.28 4.69 -11.53
C LYS A 116 -18.27 3.93 -12.42
N ARG A 117 -17.00 3.85 -12.02
CA ARG A 117 -15.95 3.15 -12.77
C ARG A 117 -16.05 1.63 -12.66
N THR A 118 -16.75 1.13 -11.66
CA THR A 118 -16.92 -0.30 -11.41
C THR A 118 -18.31 -0.82 -11.78
N ILE A 119 -19.15 0.00 -12.43
CA ILE A 119 -20.47 -0.45 -12.93
C ILE A 119 -20.31 -1.71 -13.79
N GLY A 120 -21.11 -2.73 -13.51
CA GLY A 120 -21.09 -4.02 -14.22
C GLY A 120 -20.02 -5.00 -13.75
N LYS A 121 -19.16 -4.62 -12.81
CA LYS A 121 -18.22 -5.55 -12.17
C LYS A 121 -18.87 -6.27 -10.99
N THR A 122 -18.70 -7.57 -10.90
CA THR A 122 -19.26 -8.41 -9.81
C THR A 122 -18.32 -8.48 -8.62
N GLY A 123 -18.87 -8.71 -7.43
CA GLY A 123 -18.09 -8.90 -6.20
C GLY A 123 -17.43 -7.63 -5.66
N VAL A 124 -17.81 -6.45 -6.14
CA VAL A 124 -17.25 -5.16 -5.70
C VAL A 124 -18.09 -4.56 -4.59
N HIS A 125 -17.44 -4.22 -3.49
CA HIS A 125 -18.01 -3.57 -2.31
C HIS A 125 -17.22 -2.29 -2.02
N ILE A 126 -17.88 -1.14 -2.00
CA ILE A 126 -17.24 0.17 -1.80
C ILE A 126 -17.89 0.84 -0.60
N GLU A 127 -17.09 1.11 0.43
CA GLU A 127 -17.58 1.77 1.66
C GLU A 127 -16.91 3.14 1.83
N GLU A 128 -17.72 4.14 2.16
CA GLU A 128 -17.24 5.47 2.55
C GLU A 128 -16.93 5.47 4.04
N GLY A 129 -15.74 5.93 4.41
CA GLY A 129 -15.36 6.12 5.80
C GLY A 129 -13.89 5.84 6.08
N ASP A 130 -13.53 6.05 7.34
CA ASP A 130 -12.19 5.74 7.83
C ASP A 130 -11.98 4.22 7.91
N SER A 131 -11.07 3.71 7.09
CA SER A 131 -10.71 2.29 7.07
C SER A 131 -10.23 1.78 8.43
N ASN A 132 -9.62 2.64 9.26
CA ASN A 132 -9.22 2.29 10.62
C ASN A 132 -10.41 1.96 11.55
N ILE A 133 -11.60 2.43 11.21
CA ILE A 133 -12.84 2.15 11.96
C ILE A 133 -13.62 0.99 11.31
N LEU A 134 -13.66 0.96 9.98
CA LEU A 134 -14.50 0.04 9.23
C LEU A 134 -13.92 -1.38 9.15
N ILE A 135 -12.62 -1.53 9.30
CA ILE A 135 -11.93 -2.80 9.08
C ILE A 135 -12.40 -3.92 10.01
N ASP A 136 -12.69 -3.63 11.27
CA ASP A 136 -13.12 -4.66 12.23
C ASP A 136 -14.46 -5.30 11.83
N LYS A 137 -15.38 -4.50 11.28
CA LYS A 137 -16.65 -4.99 10.73
C LYS A 137 -16.40 -5.92 9.56
N LEU A 138 -15.54 -5.53 8.61
CA LEU A 138 -15.18 -6.37 7.47
C LEU A 138 -14.54 -7.68 7.94
N VAL A 139 -13.53 -7.62 8.80
CA VAL A 139 -12.83 -8.81 9.33
C VAL A 139 -13.81 -9.76 10.00
N SER A 140 -14.76 -9.24 10.80
CA SER A 140 -15.80 -10.05 11.45
C SER A 140 -16.69 -10.79 10.44
N VAL A 141 -16.94 -10.21 9.27
CA VAL A 141 -17.69 -10.88 8.19
C VAL A 141 -16.83 -11.93 7.50
N LEU A 142 -15.57 -11.62 7.20
CA LEU A 142 -14.66 -12.53 6.49
C LEU A 142 -14.29 -13.74 7.33
N LEU A 143 -14.16 -13.61 8.64
CA LEU A 143 -13.89 -14.72 9.57
C LEU A 143 -14.99 -15.81 9.57
N LYS A 144 -16.23 -15.46 9.19
CA LYS A 144 -17.32 -16.43 9.05
C LYS A 144 -17.18 -17.35 7.84
N LYS A 145 -16.29 -17.04 6.91
CA LYS A 145 -16.03 -17.82 5.71
C LYS A 145 -14.59 -18.35 5.73
N PRO A 146 -14.34 -19.53 6.30
CA PRO A 146 -12.99 -20.11 6.42
C PRO A 146 -12.40 -20.45 5.03
N TYR A 147 -11.10 -20.73 5.01
CA TYR A 147 -10.36 -21.17 3.82
C TYR A 147 -10.28 -20.16 2.66
N ARG A 148 -10.39 -18.88 2.95
CA ARG A 148 -10.19 -17.80 1.98
C ARG A 148 -8.74 -17.32 1.95
N TYR A 149 -8.29 -16.92 0.77
CA TYR A 149 -7.09 -16.11 0.59
C TYR A 149 -7.46 -14.64 0.56
N HIS A 150 -6.74 -13.84 1.31
CA HIS A 150 -6.95 -12.40 1.41
C HIS A 150 -5.66 -11.68 1.02
N PHE A 151 -5.80 -10.65 0.21
CA PHE A 151 -4.72 -9.73 -0.11
C PHE A 151 -5.15 -8.30 0.17
N ALA A 152 -4.42 -7.61 1.06
CA ALA A 152 -4.68 -6.21 1.35
C ALA A 152 -3.61 -5.31 0.71
N PHE A 153 -4.05 -4.31 -0.04
CA PHE A 153 -3.23 -3.21 -0.50
C PHE A 153 -3.42 -2.03 0.47
N VAL A 154 -2.35 -1.68 1.17
CA VAL A 154 -2.35 -0.69 2.27
C VAL A 154 -1.49 0.48 1.85
N ASP A 155 -2.11 1.47 1.21
CA ASP A 155 -1.42 2.59 0.54
C ASP A 155 -1.83 3.97 1.08
N PRO A 156 -1.58 4.27 2.38
CA PRO A 156 -1.92 5.56 2.95
C PRO A 156 -1.10 6.69 2.33
N PHE A 157 -1.66 7.90 2.23
CA PHE A 157 -0.92 9.10 1.81
C PHE A 157 0.21 9.47 2.75
N GLY A 158 0.02 9.19 4.03
CA GLY A 158 0.94 9.48 5.10
C GLY A 158 0.66 8.59 6.31
N PRO A 159 1.48 8.67 7.35
CA PRO A 159 1.30 7.84 8.54
C PRO A 159 0.03 8.19 9.33
N ASP A 160 -0.58 9.35 9.07
CA ASP A 160 -1.85 9.80 9.65
C ASP A 160 -3.06 9.01 9.15
N GLY A 161 -2.97 8.45 7.95
CA GLY A 161 -4.05 7.63 7.37
C GLY A 161 -4.15 6.22 7.97
N LEU A 162 -3.09 5.69 8.57
CA LEU A 162 -3.03 4.29 9.02
C LEU A 162 -2.65 4.17 10.49
N LYS A 163 -3.50 3.50 11.27
CA LYS A 163 -3.15 3.01 12.61
C LYS A 163 -2.66 1.57 12.52
N PHE A 164 -1.65 1.19 13.31
CA PHE A 164 -1.16 -0.20 13.30
C PHE A 164 -2.25 -1.20 13.72
N GLU A 165 -3.20 -0.79 14.57
CA GLU A 165 -4.36 -1.59 14.97
C GLU A 165 -5.17 -2.11 13.77
N THR A 166 -5.22 -1.34 12.67
CA THR A 166 -5.86 -1.76 11.40
C THR A 166 -5.16 -2.99 10.80
N LEU A 167 -3.82 -3.01 10.82
CA LEU A 167 -3.03 -4.16 10.38
C LEU A 167 -3.23 -5.36 11.32
N ARG A 168 -3.30 -5.10 12.62
CA ARG A 168 -3.60 -6.12 13.65
C ARG A 168 -4.97 -6.77 13.40
N SER A 169 -5.96 -5.99 13.03
CA SER A 169 -7.30 -6.51 12.70
C SER A 169 -7.26 -7.37 11.45
N LEU A 170 -6.61 -6.93 10.38
CA LEU A 170 -6.41 -7.74 9.17
C LEU A 170 -5.66 -9.04 9.46
N ALA A 171 -4.67 -9.00 10.34
CA ALA A 171 -3.85 -10.16 10.70
C ALA A 171 -4.64 -11.28 11.40
N LYS A 172 -5.87 -11.03 11.88
CA LYS A 172 -6.78 -12.07 12.41
C LYS A 172 -7.20 -13.07 11.31
N LEU A 173 -7.11 -12.68 10.04
CA LEU A 173 -7.41 -13.57 8.90
C LEU A 173 -6.20 -14.48 8.62
N ASP A 174 -6.43 -15.79 8.60
CA ASP A 174 -5.35 -16.81 8.52
C ASP A 174 -4.43 -16.67 7.30
N ARG A 175 -5.01 -16.43 6.12
CA ARG A 175 -4.29 -16.32 4.85
C ARG A 175 -4.35 -14.88 4.34
N MET A 176 -3.80 -13.97 5.16
CA MET A 176 -3.72 -12.55 4.84
C MET A 176 -2.31 -12.17 4.42
N ASP A 177 -2.18 -11.75 3.17
CA ASP A 177 -1.01 -11.06 2.65
C ASP A 177 -1.31 -9.56 2.61
N MET A 178 -0.38 -8.73 3.07
CA MET A 178 -0.50 -7.28 3.04
C MET A 178 0.68 -6.67 2.28
N LEU A 179 0.41 -5.89 1.24
CA LEU A 179 1.40 -5.02 0.62
C LEU A 179 1.25 -3.63 1.21
N ILE A 180 2.21 -3.23 2.04
CA ILE A 180 2.12 -2.06 2.91
C ILE A 180 3.05 -0.96 2.40
N HIS A 181 2.52 0.22 2.20
CA HIS A 181 3.27 1.45 1.95
C HIS A 181 3.73 2.07 3.28
N PHE A 182 5.04 2.05 3.53
CA PHE A 182 5.68 2.73 4.67
C PHE A 182 6.16 4.13 4.23
N PRO A 183 5.53 5.23 4.70
CA PRO A 183 5.67 6.56 4.10
C PRO A 183 6.89 7.35 4.61
N ILE A 184 8.12 6.95 4.26
CA ILE A 184 9.39 7.56 4.71
C ILE A 184 9.41 9.07 4.47
N GLY A 185 9.02 9.53 3.29
CA GLY A 185 9.05 10.95 2.93
C GLY A 185 8.14 11.81 3.80
N ALA A 186 6.96 11.31 4.16
CA ALA A 186 6.04 12.00 5.07
C ALA A 186 6.56 12.01 6.51
N ILE A 187 7.10 10.88 6.97
CA ILE A 187 7.73 10.78 8.30
C ILE A 187 8.91 11.75 8.40
N LYS A 188 9.79 11.78 7.40
CA LYS A 188 10.98 12.65 7.38
C LYS A 188 10.63 14.13 7.56
N ARG A 189 9.57 14.60 6.92
CA ARG A 189 9.14 16.01 7.01
C ARG A 189 8.69 16.41 8.42
N ASN A 190 8.11 15.46 9.16
CA ASN A 190 7.46 15.75 10.44
C ASN A 190 8.24 15.25 11.68
N LEU A 191 9.25 14.40 11.49
CA LEU A 191 9.96 13.70 12.56
C LEU A 191 10.53 14.63 13.61
N LYS A 192 11.13 15.78 13.21
CA LYS A 192 11.70 16.77 14.13
C LYS A 192 10.68 17.33 15.12
N ASN A 193 9.43 17.44 14.72
CA ASN A 193 8.34 17.91 15.57
C ASN A 193 7.83 16.77 16.47
N TRP A 194 7.65 15.58 15.88
CA TRP A 194 7.13 14.44 16.62
C TRP A 194 8.06 13.91 17.71
N ILE A 195 9.38 14.00 17.52
CA ILE A 195 10.35 13.54 18.51
C ILE A 195 10.25 14.32 19.84
N LYS A 196 9.75 15.57 19.77
CA LYS A 196 9.57 16.45 20.92
C LYS A 196 8.18 16.39 21.54
N SER A 197 7.25 15.68 20.91
CA SER A 197 5.83 15.63 21.29
C SER A 197 5.44 14.24 21.76
N LYS A 198 4.40 14.15 22.60
CA LYS A 198 3.75 12.88 22.98
C LYS A 198 2.48 12.66 22.16
N ASN A 199 2.00 11.43 22.12
CA ASN A 199 0.76 11.03 21.43
C ASN A 199 0.73 11.51 19.98
N THR A 200 1.79 11.22 19.23
CA THR A 200 1.91 11.67 17.85
C THR A 200 1.30 10.65 16.88
N ILE A 201 1.11 11.11 15.66
CA ILE A 201 0.70 10.25 14.53
C ILE A 201 1.64 9.03 14.38
N LEU A 202 2.95 9.23 14.59
CA LEU A 202 3.92 8.15 14.46
C LEU A 202 3.78 7.10 15.58
N ASP A 203 3.32 7.48 16.77
CA ASP A 203 3.04 6.54 17.86
C ASP A 203 1.91 5.57 17.47
N ASN A 204 0.85 6.07 16.84
CA ASN A 204 -0.27 5.26 16.36
C ASN A 204 0.13 4.39 15.17
N PHE A 205 0.95 4.95 14.25
CA PHE A 205 1.43 4.23 13.07
C PHE A 205 2.39 3.09 13.41
N LEU A 206 3.24 3.27 14.44
CA LEU A 206 4.18 2.26 14.93
C LEU A 206 3.64 1.47 16.14
N GLU A 207 2.49 1.86 16.68
CA GLU A 207 1.88 1.29 17.91
C GLU A 207 2.86 1.24 19.11
N THR A 208 3.74 2.20 19.20
CA THR A 208 4.70 2.33 20.28
C THR A 208 5.30 3.73 20.35
N GLU A 209 5.68 4.17 21.55
CA GLU A 209 6.46 5.39 21.77
C GLU A 209 7.97 5.13 21.84
N LEU A 210 8.40 3.86 21.88
CA LEU A 210 9.80 3.47 22.07
C LEU A 210 10.72 3.91 20.93
N TRP A 211 10.17 4.27 19.77
CA TRP A 211 10.94 4.80 18.65
C TRP A 211 11.75 6.06 19.01
N ARG A 212 11.25 6.89 19.97
CA ARG A 212 11.98 8.08 20.42
C ARG A 212 13.27 7.71 21.12
N GLU A 213 13.22 6.73 22.01
CA GLU A 213 14.41 6.24 22.72
C GLU A 213 15.38 5.55 21.76
N ALA A 214 14.87 4.72 20.85
CA ALA A 214 15.69 4.07 19.86
C ALA A 214 16.42 5.07 18.94
N LEU A 215 15.79 6.18 18.59
CA LEU A 215 16.39 7.23 17.76
C LEU A 215 17.43 8.08 18.49
N LYS A 216 17.42 8.16 19.84
CA LYS A 216 18.47 8.88 20.58
C LYS A 216 19.86 8.27 20.38
N ASN A 217 19.89 6.95 20.22
CA ASN A 217 21.13 6.18 20.06
C ASN A 217 21.49 5.90 18.60
N ALA A 218 20.66 6.32 17.66
CA ALA A 218 20.86 6.11 16.23
C ALA A 218 21.58 7.29 15.58
N SER A 219 22.49 7.00 14.65
CA SER A 219 23.07 8.01 13.77
C SER A 219 22.00 8.56 12.82
N GLN A 220 22.23 9.77 12.28
CA GLN A 220 21.28 10.41 11.35
C GLN A 220 20.99 9.53 10.12
N GLY A 221 21.97 8.73 9.65
CA GLY A 221 21.81 7.81 8.51
C GLY A 221 20.98 6.57 8.84
N GLU A 222 20.85 6.20 10.12
CA GLU A 222 20.15 4.98 10.56
C GLU A 222 18.68 5.23 10.96
N THR A 223 18.27 6.47 11.06
CA THR A 223 16.93 6.86 11.55
C THR A 223 15.80 6.03 10.94
N PHE A 224 15.76 5.92 9.61
CA PHE A 224 14.66 5.20 8.94
C PHE A 224 14.79 3.69 9.06
N ARG A 225 16.00 3.16 9.11
CA ARG A 225 16.25 1.76 9.41
C ARG A 225 15.69 1.39 10.77
N VAL A 226 15.96 2.18 11.80
CA VAL A 226 15.43 1.96 13.15
C VAL A 226 13.90 1.97 13.17
N LEU A 227 13.26 2.92 12.49
CA LEU A 227 11.79 2.99 12.42
C LEU A 227 11.19 1.79 11.69
N ILE A 228 11.82 1.34 10.61
CA ILE A 228 11.38 0.14 9.85
C ILE A 228 11.60 -1.12 10.69
N ASP A 229 12.70 -1.23 11.43
CA ASP A 229 12.95 -2.37 12.33
C ASP A 229 11.92 -2.43 13.47
N ILE A 230 11.48 -1.28 13.99
CA ILE A 230 10.39 -1.22 14.96
C ILE A 230 9.08 -1.69 14.32
N PHE A 231 8.75 -1.18 13.13
CA PHE A 231 7.54 -1.59 12.40
C PHE A 231 7.54 -3.09 12.09
N LYS A 232 8.70 -3.65 11.72
CA LYS A 232 8.91 -5.09 11.54
C LYS A 232 8.58 -5.87 12.82
N LYS A 233 9.12 -5.46 13.98
CA LYS A 233 8.82 -6.11 15.27
C LYS A 233 7.34 -6.08 15.61
N GLN A 234 6.64 -5.01 15.25
CA GLN A 234 5.19 -4.95 15.41
C GLN A 234 4.47 -5.93 14.48
N LEU A 235 4.91 -6.08 13.23
CA LEU A 235 4.37 -7.11 12.32
C LEU A 235 4.62 -8.52 12.86
N GLU A 236 5.79 -8.79 13.44
CA GLU A 236 6.10 -10.05 14.11
C GLU A 236 5.14 -10.32 15.28
N SER A 237 4.83 -9.30 16.08
CA SER A 237 3.91 -9.40 17.22
C SER A 237 2.47 -9.79 16.85
N ILE A 238 2.07 -9.54 15.59
CA ILE A 238 0.76 -9.90 15.07
C ILE A 238 0.78 -11.15 14.17
N GLY A 239 1.86 -11.94 14.25
CA GLY A 239 1.95 -13.28 13.66
C GLY A 239 2.60 -13.35 12.27
N TYR A 240 3.25 -12.29 11.79
CA TYR A 240 4.07 -12.37 10.58
C TYR A 240 5.49 -12.80 10.97
N PRO A 241 5.96 -13.98 10.53
CA PRO A 241 7.21 -14.55 11.03
C PRO A 241 8.43 -13.74 10.56
N GLU A 242 9.45 -13.64 11.40
CA GLU A 242 10.72 -12.99 11.09
C GLU A 242 11.36 -13.54 9.80
N GLU A 243 11.32 -14.85 9.58
CA GLU A 243 11.83 -15.46 8.35
C GLU A 243 11.12 -14.95 7.10
N GLY A 244 9.85 -14.61 7.22
CA GLY A 244 9.04 -14.01 6.17
C GLY A 244 9.31 -12.54 5.93
N LEU A 245 9.91 -11.92 6.90
CA LEU A 245 10.32 -10.52 6.89
C LEU A 245 11.82 -10.37 6.63
N LYS A 246 12.56 -11.45 6.33
CA LYS A 246 13.99 -11.40 5.99
C LYS A 246 14.19 -10.93 4.56
N MET A 247 14.98 -9.89 4.43
CA MET A 247 15.50 -9.43 3.13
C MET A 247 16.61 -10.36 2.62
N VAL A 248 16.57 -10.61 1.31
CA VAL A 248 17.80 -10.92 0.59
C VAL A 248 18.47 -9.58 0.31
N ALA A 249 19.59 -9.32 0.99
CA ALA A 249 20.42 -8.18 0.71
C ALA A 249 20.92 -8.26 -0.74
N SER A 250 20.48 -7.37 -1.59
CA SER A 250 21.10 -7.13 -2.89
C SER A 250 21.20 -5.63 -3.09
N GLY A 251 22.48 -5.15 -3.01
CA GLY A 251 22.89 -3.81 -3.44
C GLY A 251 22.20 -2.63 -2.77
N ASN A 252 22.95 -1.78 -2.08
CA ASN A 252 22.59 -0.42 -1.59
C ASN A 252 21.22 -0.16 -0.92
N ASN A 253 20.39 -1.16 -0.71
CA ASN A 253 19.15 -1.02 0.03
C ASN A 253 19.40 -1.26 1.52
N ILE A 254 19.39 -0.19 2.28
CA ILE A 254 19.78 -0.02 3.69
C ILE A 254 18.81 -0.75 4.67
N TYR A 255 17.77 -1.37 4.17
CA TYR A 255 16.69 -1.97 4.97
C TYR A 255 16.90 -3.48 5.16
N ALA A 256 18.08 -3.86 5.70
CA ALA A 256 18.40 -5.26 5.96
C ALA A 256 17.34 -5.91 6.85
N GLY A 257 16.72 -6.98 6.37
CA GLY A 257 15.82 -7.82 7.15
C GLY A 257 14.33 -7.75 6.81
N LEU A 258 13.86 -6.81 5.94
CA LEU A 258 12.49 -6.79 5.45
C LEU A 258 12.43 -7.09 3.96
N PRO A 259 11.51 -7.93 3.48
CA PRO A 259 11.25 -8.08 2.04
C PRO A 259 10.55 -6.82 1.54
N ALA A 260 11.34 -5.77 1.31
CA ALA A 260 10.87 -4.44 0.99
C ALA A 260 11.61 -3.87 -0.22
N VAL A 261 10.95 -3.02 -0.98
CA VAL A 261 11.55 -2.24 -2.06
C VAL A 261 11.37 -0.76 -1.79
N SER A 262 12.46 0.01 -1.90
CA SER A 262 12.41 1.47 -1.79
C SER A 262 11.98 2.08 -3.12
N ILE A 263 11.00 2.97 -3.06
CA ILE A 263 10.57 3.78 -4.19
C ILE A 263 11.11 5.20 -4.00
N LYS A 264 11.83 5.66 -5.01
CA LYS A 264 12.55 6.93 -4.98
C LYS A 264 11.92 7.96 -5.91
N ASN A 265 12.22 9.22 -5.68
CA ASN A 265 11.90 10.27 -6.63
C ASN A 265 13.01 10.43 -7.68
N THR A 266 12.80 11.35 -8.63
CA THR A 266 13.79 11.66 -9.69
C THR A 266 15.13 12.20 -9.18
N LYS A 267 15.25 12.52 -7.89
CA LYS A 267 16.49 12.95 -7.22
C LYS A 267 17.09 11.84 -6.35
N GLU A 268 16.73 10.58 -6.60
CA GLU A 268 17.18 9.40 -5.83
C GLU A 268 16.91 9.46 -4.32
N VAL A 269 15.92 10.25 -3.89
CA VAL A 269 15.48 10.35 -2.50
C VAL A 269 14.37 9.34 -2.23
N ASP A 270 14.53 8.51 -1.21
CA ASP A 270 13.51 7.56 -0.77
C ASP A 270 12.22 8.28 -0.36
N LEU A 271 11.12 7.92 -0.99
CA LEU A 271 9.80 8.46 -0.70
C LEU A 271 9.02 7.55 0.24
N TYR A 272 9.07 6.25 -0.04
CA TYR A 272 8.44 5.22 0.76
C TYR A 272 9.09 3.86 0.48
N VAL A 273 8.76 2.89 1.34
CA VAL A 273 9.14 1.50 1.17
C VAL A 273 7.87 0.66 1.04
N LEU A 274 7.86 -0.27 0.09
CA LEU A 274 6.81 -1.29 -0.02
C LEU A 274 7.26 -2.53 0.73
N ILE A 275 6.46 -2.97 1.69
CA ILE A 275 6.71 -4.12 2.55
C ILE A 275 5.63 -5.16 2.28
N LEU A 276 6.02 -6.38 1.90
CA LEU A 276 5.08 -7.50 1.89
C LEU A 276 5.13 -8.21 3.24
N ALA A 277 4.03 -8.18 3.97
CA ALA A 277 3.79 -9.02 5.13
C ALA A 277 2.97 -10.24 4.71
N SER A 278 3.52 -11.45 4.85
CA SER A 278 2.85 -12.71 4.57
C SER A 278 3.22 -13.77 5.59
N LYS A 279 2.24 -14.54 6.00
CA LYS A 279 2.44 -15.70 6.89
C LYS A 279 2.93 -16.94 6.13
N HIS A 280 2.93 -16.91 4.80
CA HIS A 280 3.24 -18.06 3.96
C HIS A 280 4.60 -17.94 3.27
N LYS A 281 5.47 -18.94 3.45
CA LYS A 281 6.84 -18.95 2.88
C LYS A 281 6.89 -18.79 1.35
N LEU A 282 5.88 -19.30 0.63
CA LEU A 282 5.80 -19.18 -0.82
C LEU A 282 5.61 -17.71 -1.25
N ALA A 283 4.71 -16.98 -0.60
CA ALA A 283 4.47 -15.57 -0.90
C ALA A 283 5.75 -14.73 -0.73
N GLN A 284 6.53 -15.04 0.30
CA GLN A 284 7.82 -14.40 0.57
C GLN A 284 8.86 -14.71 -0.51
N LYS A 285 8.95 -15.99 -0.96
CA LYS A 285 9.83 -16.37 -2.07
C LYS A 285 9.45 -15.64 -3.35
N ILE A 286 8.15 -15.56 -3.64
CA ILE A 286 7.62 -14.81 -4.79
C ILE A 286 8.02 -13.34 -4.68
N TRP A 287 7.79 -12.69 -3.53
CA TRP A 287 8.13 -11.29 -3.32
C TRP A 287 9.63 -11.01 -3.48
N ASN A 288 10.49 -11.87 -2.92
CA ASN A 288 11.93 -11.80 -3.08
C ASN A 288 12.38 -11.88 -4.56
N SER A 289 11.64 -12.60 -5.39
CA SER A 289 11.86 -12.61 -6.84
C SER A 289 11.35 -11.33 -7.52
N VAL A 290 10.22 -10.81 -7.05
CA VAL A 290 9.60 -9.59 -7.59
C VAL A 290 10.48 -8.36 -7.37
N ILE A 291 11.01 -8.17 -6.16
CA ILE A 291 11.83 -6.99 -5.81
C ILE A 291 13.20 -6.93 -6.50
N LYS A 292 13.67 -8.05 -7.05
CA LYS A 292 14.90 -8.10 -7.87
C LYS A 292 14.72 -7.53 -9.28
N ALA A 293 13.49 -7.27 -9.69
CA ALA A 293 13.22 -6.68 -10.99
C ALA A 293 13.22 -5.15 -10.90
N SER A 294 13.77 -4.51 -11.91
CA SER A 294 13.70 -3.06 -12.08
C SER A 294 12.45 -2.69 -12.89
N PRO A 295 11.74 -1.60 -12.58
CA PRO A 295 10.70 -1.02 -13.42
C PRO A 295 11.19 -0.71 -14.84
N ASN A 296 12.46 -0.41 -15.01
CA ASN A 296 13.09 -0.10 -16.30
C ASN A 296 13.60 -1.33 -17.06
N GLY A 297 13.18 -2.54 -16.68
CA GLY A 297 13.51 -3.77 -17.42
C GLY A 297 14.94 -4.30 -17.22
N GLN A 298 15.80 -3.61 -16.49
CA GLN A 298 17.09 -4.14 -16.07
C GLN A 298 16.90 -5.08 -14.88
N LYS A 299 17.21 -6.37 -15.07
CA LYS A 299 17.45 -7.25 -13.93
C LYS A 299 18.64 -6.68 -13.18
N THR A 300 18.48 -6.35 -11.89
CA THR A 300 19.66 -6.17 -11.03
C THR A 300 20.38 -7.51 -10.99
N LEU A 301 21.45 -7.57 -11.76
CA LEU A 301 22.40 -8.69 -11.77
C LEU A 301 23.28 -8.59 -10.52
N PHE A 302 22.68 -8.83 -9.32
CA PHE A 302 23.53 -9.12 -8.11
C PHE A 302 22.58 -9.48 -6.95
#